data_b0bee87df94bd3935b0ed7aa045bf3a6
#
_entry.id   b0bee87df94bd3935b0ed7aa045bf3a6
#
_cell.length_a   1.000
_cell.length_b   1.000
_cell.length_c   1.000
_cell.angle_alpha   90.00
_cell.angle_beta   90.00
_cell.angle_gamma   90.00
#
_symmetry.space_group_name_H-M   'P 1'
#
loop_
_entity.id
_entity.type
_entity.pdbx_description
1 polymer ?
#
loop_
_entity_poly.entity_id
_entity_poly.type
_entity_poly.pdbx_seq_one_letter_code
_entity_poly.pdbx_strand_id
1 'polypeptide(L)'
;MDWKSFDPNAVTPRNTGIYGLPFSIEEAQVALIPAPWGVTVSYGGGTHDGPKAIYEASSQIDFYHPSYGADTWKIGISMLPLQDWEDAYKEGLALRDKARGHIELLEQGRAEAAPADVNDACERFHERIEKTASDLLAQGKLVGLVGGDHSTPLGLMRALAAKHGDFGILQIDAHCDLRESYEGFTYSHASIMWNALKLPEINRLVQVGVRDYSIGENEVIDASRGRIKTFFDEEMRRRQYEGVRWVEMVRDIVAALPDKVYISFDIDGLEPPLCPHTGTPVPGGLRFQEAMYLIRAVAESGKTVIGFDLNEVSPAKDSDWDANVGMRVLWNLANWAAKSNSLKPL
;
A
#
# COMPACT_ATOMS: atom_id res chain seq x y z
N MET A 1 3.44 -7.20 27.35
CA MET A 1 3.71 -8.67 27.57
C MET A 1 5.15 -8.87 27.14
N ASP A 2 5.94 -9.62 27.86
CA ASP A 2 7.33 -9.89 27.43
C ASP A 2 7.31 -10.85 26.24
N TRP A 3 7.81 -10.44 25.10
CA TRP A 3 7.83 -11.24 23.87
C TRP A 3 8.61 -12.55 24.03
N LYS A 4 9.56 -12.63 24.99
CA LYS A 4 10.30 -13.86 25.30
C LYS A 4 9.45 -14.96 25.92
N SER A 5 8.29 -14.60 26.49
CA SER A 5 7.30 -15.52 27.03
C SER A 5 6.11 -15.76 26.11
N PHE A 6 6.13 -15.20 24.90
CA PHE A 6 5.04 -15.34 23.93
C PHE A 6 5.02 -16.75 23.34
N ASP A 7 3.87 -17.40 23.40
CA ASP A 7 3.64 -18.69 22.74
C ASP A 7 2.92 -18.48 21.40
N PRO A 8 3.59 -18.68 20.27
CA PRO A 8 2.99 -18.47 18.95
C PRO A 8 1.90 -19.49 18.59
N ASN A 9 1.70 -20.53 19.40
CA ASN A 9 0.66 -21.55 19.20
C ASN A 9 -0.56 -21.33 20.12
N ALA A 10 -0.47 -20.37 21.03
CA ALA A 10 -1.58 -20.07 21.93
C ALA A 10 -2.64 -19.20 21.23
N VAL A 11 -3.86 -19.24 21.77
CA VAL A 11 -4.91 -18.32 21.34
C VAL A 11 -4.47 -16.88 21.60
N THR A 12 -4.43 -16.08 20.56
CA THR A 12 -4.04 -14.66 20.63
C THR A 12 -5.12 -13.85 21.34
N PRO A 13 -4.83 -13.17 22.46
CA PRO A 13 -5.77 -12.25 23.06
C PRO A 13 -6.09 -11.08 22.13
N ARG A 14 -7.34 -10.65 22.08
CA ARG A 14 -7.73 -9.45 21.30
C ARG A 14 -7.00 -8.21 21.84
N ASN A 15 -6.64 -7.28 20.95
CA ASN A 15 -6.03 -5.97 21.28
C ASN A 15 -4.63 -6.03 21.94
N THR A 16 -3.84 -7.05 21.66
CA THR A 16 -2.46 -7.16 22.16
C THR A 16 -1.40 -6.58 21.22
N GLY A 17 -1.77 -6.12 20.05
CA GLY A 17 -0.90 -5.62 18.99
C GLY A 17 -1.33 -6.15 17.64
N ILE A 18 -0.78 -5.61 16.57
CA ILE A 18 -1.02 -6.17 15.24
C ILE A 18 -0.52 -7.62 15.20
N TYR A 19 -1.28 -8.51 14.57
CA TYR A 19 -1.06 -9.96 14.58
C TYR A 19 -1.08 -10.57 15.98
N GLY A 20 -1.53 -9.83 17.00
CA GLY A 20 -1.43 -10.26 18.39
C GLY A 20 0.00 -10.35 18.92
N LEU A 21 0.95 -9.79 18.20
CA LEU A 21 2.36 -9.80 18.61
C LEU A 21 2.60 -8.86 19.78
N PRO A 22 3.44 -9.24 20.74
CA PRO A 22 3.63 -8.49 22.00
C PRO A 22 4.74 -7.42 21.91
N PHE A 23 5.08 -6.96 20.71
CA PHE A 23 6.15 -5.97 20.54
C PHE A 23 5.64 -4.56 20.66
N SER A 24 6.33 -3.73 21.45
CA SER A 24 6.18 -2.28 21.38
C SER A 24 6.82 -1.72 20.09
N ILE A 25 6.53 -0.46 19.76
CA ILE A 25 7.19 0.21 18.60
C ILE A 25 8.71 0.28 18.81
N GLU A 26 9.17 0.49 20.03
CA GLU A 26 10.60 0.56 20.35
C GLU A 26 11.31 -0.76 20.11
N GLU A 27 10.69 -1.88 20.47
CA GLU A 27 11.24 -3.24 20.31
C GLU A 27 11.16 -3.74 18.86
N ALA A 28 10.09 -3.40 18.14
CA ALA A 28 9.86 -3.88 16.78
C ALA A 28 10.91 -3.39 15.79
N GLN A 29 11.31 -4.24 14.84
CA GLN A 29 12.17 -3.86 13.73
C GLN A 29 11.36 -3.30 12.55
N VAL A 30 10.10 -3.73 12.40
CA VAL A 30 9.15 -3.23 11.40
C VAL A 30 8.06 -2.43 12.10
N ALA A 31 7.95 -1.15 11.75
CA ALA A 31 6.95 -0.24 12.28
C ALA A 31 5.90 0.08 11.22
N LEU A 32 4.63 -0.06 11.56
CA LEU A 32 3.51 0.22 10.68
C LEU A 32 2.80 1.51 11.10
N ILE A 33 2.59 2.41 10.14
CA ILE A 33 1.84 3.65 10.32
C ILE A 33 0.41 3.41 9.83
N PRO A 34 -0.63 3.48 10.69
CA PRO A 34 -2.01 3.46 10.23
C PRO A 34 -2.36 4.83 9.63
N ALA A 35 -2.96 4.83 8.45
CA ALA A 35 -3.34 6.02 7.72
C ALA A 35 -4.85 5.98 7.38
N PRO A 36 -5.74 6.24 8.37
CA PRO A 36 -7.19 6.11 8.20
C PRO A 36 -7.77 7.32 7.47
N TRP A 37 -7.43 7.47 6.19
CA TRP A 37 -7.78 8.58 5.33
C TRP A 37 -8.40 8.10 4.02
N GLY A 38 -9.55 8.64 3.63
CA GLY A 38 -10.27 8.23 2.41
C GLY A 38 -11.15 9.39 1.93
N VAL A 39 -10.54 10.56 1.70
CA VAL A 39 -11.28 11.81 1.45
C VAL A 39 -11.71 11.94 0.00
N THR A 40 -10.84 11.60 -0.95
CA THR A 40 -11.03 11.88 -2.38
C THR A 40 -11.50 10.67 -3.18
N VAL A 41 -11.93 9.61 -2.53
CA VAL A 41 -12.44 8.40 -3.19
C VAL A 41 -13.66 8.76 -4.03
N SER A 42 -13.60 8.50 -5.34
CA SER A 42 -14.65 8.86 -6.31
C SER A 42 -15.83 7.90 -6.23
N TYR A 43 -15.59 6.61 -6.02
CA TYR A 43 -16.60 5.57 -6.00
C TYR A 43 -16.44 4.66 -4.78
N GLY A 44 -17.52 4.05 -4.31
CA GLY A 44 -17.48 3.23 -3.11
C GLY A 44 -17.23 4.05 -1.82
N GLY A 45 -16.50 3.48 -0.89
CA GLY A 45 -16.13 4.12 0.39
C GLY A 45 -15.81 3.06 1.44
N GLY A 46 -15.25 3.50 2.59
CA GLY A 46 -14.91 2.60 3.70
C GLY A 46 -13.41 2.31 3.82
N THR A 47 -12.59 2.72 2.86
CA THR A 47 -11.14 2.49 2.90
C THR A 47 -10.46 3.14 4.11
N HIS A 48 -11.01 4.25 4.63
CA HIS A 48 -10.57 4.88 5.88
C HIS A 48 -10.69 3.96 7.11
N ASP A 49 -11.55 2.94 7.05
CA ASP A 49 -11.67 1.90 8.08
C ASP A 49 -10.67 0.73 7.87
N GLY A 50 -9.98 0.69 6.73
CA GLY A 50 -9.04 -0.35 6.36
C GLY A 50 -7.99 -0.65 7.42
N PRO A 51 -7.27 0.35 7.97
CA PRO A 51 -6.25 0.13 9.00
C PRO A 51 -6.80 -0.57 10.25
N LYS A 52 -7.99 -0.18 10.69
CA LYS A 52 -8.67 -0.78 11.84
C LYS A 52 -9.11 -2.22 11.54
N ALA A 53 -9.74 -2.43 10.38
CA ALA A 53 -10.22 -3.76 9.98
C ALA A 53 -9.06 -4.76 9.84
N ILE A 54 -7.96 -4.35 9.22
CA ILE A 54 -6.73 -5.14 9.10
C ILE A 54 -6.16 -5.47 10.47
N TYR A 55 -6.09 -4.49 11.39
CA TYR A 55 -5.64 -4.70 12.75
C TYR A 55 -6.48 -5.75 13.47
N GLU A 56 -7.81 -5.64 13.42
CA GLU A 56 -8.75 -6.56 14.05
C GLU A 56 -8.68 -7.98 13.48
N ALA A 57 -8.58 -8.12 12.13
CA ALA A 57 -8.46 -9.39 11.46
C ALA A 57 -7.10 -10.06 11.68
N SER A 58 -6.04 -9.30 11.94
CA SER A 58 -4.66 -9.76 11.97
C SER A 58 -4.38 -10.85 13.03
N SER A 59 -5.18 -10.90 14.10
CA SER A 59 -5.05 -11.92 15.15
C SER A 59 -5.38 -13.35 14.69
N GLN A 60 -5.91 -13.52 13.47
CA GLN A 60 -6.27 -14.82 12.89
C GLN A 60 -5.14 -15.49 12.09
N ILE A 61 -3.92 -14.96 12.14
CA ILE A 61 -2.80 -15.51 11.39
C ILE A 61 -2.08 -16.61 12.17
N ASP A 62 -1.68 -17.69 11.49
CA ASP A 62 -0.72 -18.66 11.96
C ASP A 62 0.70 -18.25 11.55
N PHE A 63 1.67 -18.32 12.47
CA PHE A 63 3.01 -17.75 12.26
C PHE A 63 3.96 -18.61 11.44
N TYR A 64 3.67 -19.91 11.28
CA TYR A 64 4.50 -20.76 10.45
C TYR A 64 4.25 -20.53 8.97
N HIS A 65 5.32 -20.31 8.22
CA HIS A 65 5.24 -20.23 6.77
C HIS A 65 6.44 -20.98 6.13
N PRO A 66 6.20 -21.83 5.11
CA PRO A 66 7.27 -22.65 4.51
C PRO A 66 8.48 -21.85 3.99
N SER A 67 8.27 -20.62 3.55
CA SER A 67 9.34 -19.77 3.03
C SER A 67 10.05 -18.92 4.06
N TYR A 68 9.40 -18.61 5.19
CA TYR A 68 9.99 -17.79 6.26
C TYR A 68 10.49 -18.65 7.43
N GLY A 69 9.82 -19.78 7.69
CA GLY A 69 10.08 -20.64 8.86
C GLY A 69 9.19 -20.28 10.07
N ALA A 70 9.54 -20.86 11.22
CA ALA A 70 8.76 -20.75 12.46
C ALA A 70 9.04 -19.48 13.26
N ASP A 71 10.20 -18.85 13.07
CA ASP A 71 10.67 -17.72 13.88
C ASP A 71 10.40 -16.34 13.23
N THR A 72 9.65 -16.29 12.15
CA THR A 72 9.37 -15.07 11.38
C THR A 72 8.72 -13.97 12.23
N TRP A 73 7.81 -14.35 13.14
CA TRP A 73 7.17 -13.41 14.04
C TRP A 73 8.17 -12.68 14.96
N LYS A 74 9.33 -13.27 15.23
CA LYS A 74 10.40 -12.67 16.05
C LYS A 74 11.14 -11.53 15.34
N ILE A 75 10.87 -11.25 14.07
CA ILE A 75 11.32 -10.01 13.44
C ILE A 75 10.78 -8.79 14.22
N GLY A 76 9.64 -8.94 14.89
CA GLY A 76 9.01 -7.86 15.64
C GLY A 76 8.35 -6.87 14.69
N ILE A 77 7.03 -7.03 14.50
CA ILE A 77 6.18 -6.11 13.75
C ILE A 77 5.26 -5.44 14.76
N SER A 78 5.20 -4.12 14.73
CA SER A 78 4.29 -3.33 15.56
C SER A 78 3.63 -2.22 14.75
N MET A 79 2.41 -1.88 15.11
CA MET A 79 1.66 -0.78 14.50
C MET A 79 1.51 0.35 15.52
N LEU A 80 1.69 1.60 15.08
CA LEU A 80 1.38 2.76 15.91
C LEU A 80 -0.08 2.71 16.37
N PRO A 81 -0.40 3.22 17.58
CA PRO A 81 -1.74 3.17 18.11
C PRO A 81 -2.75 3.86 17.18
N LEU A 82 -3.86 3.17 16.86
CA LEU A 82 -4.94 3.75 16.04
C LEU A 82 -5.54 5.01 16.68
N GLN A 83 -5.54 5.07 18.02
CA GLN A 83 -6.05 6.21 18.78
C GLN A 83 -5.31 7.51 18.49
N ASP A 84 -4.02 7.43 18.15
CA ASP A 84 -3.21 8.59 17.81
C ASP A 84 -3.62 9.22 16.46
N TRP A 85 -4.45 8.53 15.67
CA TRP A 85 -4.95 8.96 14.37
C TRP A 85 -6.45 9.26 14.34
N GLU A 86 -7.10 9.23 15.49
CA GLU A 86 -8.55 9.44 15.61
C GLU A 86 -8.99 10.84 15.16
N ASP A 87 -8.16 11.86 15.37
CA ASP A 87 -8.37 13.23 14.89
C ASP A 87 -8.35 13.30 13.37
N ALA A 88 -7.36 12.68 12.73
CA ALA A 88 -7.26 12.59 11.27
C ALA A 88 -8.43 11.79 10.68
N TYR A 89 -8.82 10.68 11.30
CA TYR A 89 -10.00 9.91 10.91
C TYR A 89 -11.27 10.77 10.87
N LYS A 90 -11.53 11.54 11.96
CA LYS A 90 -12.72 12.41 12.05
C LYS A 90 -12.66 13.57 11.06
N GLU A 91 -11.49 14.21 10.89
CA GLU A 91 -11.30 15.25 9.89
C GLU A 91 -11.54 14.69 8.49
N GLY A 92 -10.98 13.52 8.18
CA GLY A 92 -11.17 12.84 6.90
C GLY A 92 -12.62 12.55 6.57
N LEU A 93 -13.40 12.07 7.53
CA LEU A 93 -14.84 11.83 7.34
C LEU A 93 -15.61 13.12 7.02
N ALA A 94 -15.35 14.21 7.75
CA ALA A 94 -16.00 15.50 7.51
C ALA A 94 -15.64 16.09 6.14
N LEU A 95 -14.40 15.92 5.71
CA LEU A 95 -13.93 16.38 4.39
C LEU A 95 -14.43 15.47 3.26
N ARG A 96 -14.60 14.18 3.51
CA ARG A 96 -15.18 13.22 2.57
C ARG A 96 -16.58 13.65 2.13
N ASP A 97 -17.43 14.11 3.06
CA ASP A 97 -18.77 14.59 2.72
C ASP A 97 -18.72 15.80 1.78
N LYS A 98 -17.77 16.73 1.99
CA LYS A 98 -17.56 17.88 1.08
C LYS A 98 -17.04 17.43 -0.29
N ALA A 99 -16.05 16.55 -0.32
CA ALA A 99 -15.48 16.04 -1.55
C ALA A 99 -16.56 15.33 -2.38
N ARG A 100 -17.37 14.48 -1.75
CA ARG A 100 -18.48 13.79 -2.42
C ARG A 100 -19.52 14.75 -2.97
N GLY A 101 -19.90 15.77 -2.21
CA GLY A 101 -20.82 16.80 -2.71
C GLY A 101 -20.28 17.53 -3.95
N HIS A 102 -18.97 17.80 -4.01
CA HIS A 102 -18.32 18.37 -5.18
C HIS A 102 -18.31 17.39 -6.38
N ILE A 103 -17.99 16.12 -6.16
CA ILE A 103 -17.99 15.07 -7.19
C ILE A 103 -19.40 14.94 -7.80
N GLU A 104 -20.44 14.88 -6.97
CA GLU A 104 -21.84 14.82 -7.42
C GLU A 104 -22.25 16.01 -8.30
N LEU A 105 -21.69 17.21 -8.04
CA LEU A 105 -21.92 18.39 -8.90
C LEU A 105 -21.23 18.24 -10.26
N LEU A 106 -19.99 17.73 -10.27
CA LEU A 106 -19.27 17.45 -11.53
C LEU A 106 -19.99 16.40 -12.37
N GLU A 107 -20.52 15.33 -11.77
CA GLU A 107 -21.31 14.31 -12.46
C GLU A 107 -22.60 14.86 -13.08
N GLN A 108 -23.16 15.93 -12.50
CA GLN A 108 -24.31 16.67 -13.04
C GLN A 108 -23.91 17.67 -14.15
N GLY A 109 -22.64 17.70 -14.55
CA GLY A 109 -22.12 18.65 -15.55
C GLY A 109 -21.94 20.08 -15.04
N ARG A 110 -21.93 20.28 -13.71
CA ARG A 110 -21.70 21.58 -13.07
C ARG A 110 -20.21 21.74 -12.81
N ALA A 111 -19.57 22.63 -13.56
CA ALA A 111 -18.15 22.95 -13.36
C ALA A 111 -18.00 23.90 -12.16
N GLU A 112 -17.49 23.38 -11.06
CA GLU A 112 -17.13 24.14 -9.86
C GLU A 112 -15.66 23.84 -9.49
N ALA A 113 -14.98 24.80 -8.85
CA ALA A 113 -13.65 24.54 -8.31
C ALA A 113 -13.75 23.56 -7.13
N ALA A 114 -12.83 22.61 -7.07
CA ALA A 114 -12.75 21.71 -5.92
C ALA A 114 -12.56 22.50 -4.62
N PRO A 115 -13.12 22.04 -3.49
CA PRO A 115 -12.92 22.69 -2.21
C PRO A 115 -11.43 22.76 -1.84
N ALA A 116 -10.89 23.98 -1.74
CA ALA A 116 -9.45 24.19 -1.48
C ALA A 116 -9.02 23.56 -0.13
N ASP A 117 -9.88 23.60 0.87
CA ASP A 117 -9.63 23.04 2.20
C ASP A 117 -9.42 21.52 2.18
N VAL A 118 -9.93 20.80 1.17
CA VAL A 118 -9.67 19.37 0.98
C VAL A 118 -8.22 19.14 0.58
N ASN A 119 -7.70 19.86 -0.42
CA ASN A 119 -6.31 19.75 -0.86
C ASN A 119 -5.33 20.15 0.27
N ASP A 120 -5.64 21.23 0.99
CA ASP A 120 -4.83 21.70 2.12
C ASP A 120 -4.79 20.66 3.27
N ALA A 121 -5.91 20.01 3.54
CA ALA A 121 -5.97 18.96 4.56
C ALA A 121 -5.22 17.69 4.14
N CYS A 122 -5.32 17.29 2.87
CA CYS A 122 -4.53 16.17 2.35
C CYS A 122 -3.03 16.45 2.47
N GLU A 123 -2.57 17.68 2.16
CA GLU A 123 -1.15 18.01 2.34
C GLU A 123 -0.73 17.94 3.80
N ARG A 124 -1.50 18.53 4.74
CA ARG A 124 -1.21 18.41 6.19
C ARG A 124 -1.16 16.94 6.65
N PHE A 125 -2.03 16.10 6.10
CA PHE A 125 -2.02 14.67 6.39
C PHE A 125 -0.72 14.01 5.90
N HIS A 126 -0.28 14.32 4.67
CA HIS A 126 1.00 13.84 4.13
C HIS A 126 2.20 14.33 4.96
N GLU A 127 2.21 15.60 5.39
CA GLU A 127 3.26 16.14 6.27
C GLU A 127 3.32 15.40 7.61
N ARG A 128 2.17 15.04 8.19
CA ARG A 128 2.12 14.24 9.41
C ARG A 128 2.68 12.83 9.19
N ILE A 129 2.34 12.16 8.08
CA ILE A 129 2.91 10.86 7.71
C ILE A 129 4.41 10.99 7.50
N GLU A 130 4.87 12.00 6.77
CA GLU A 130 6.28 12.25 6.48
C GLU A 130 7.09 12.42 7.76
N LYS A 131 6.60 13.26 8.68
CA LYS A 131 7.24 13.46 9.98
C LYS A 131 7.31 12.16 10.77
N THR A 132 6.19 11.44 10.89
CA THR A 132 6.12 10.19 11.65
C THR A 132 7.06 9.13 11.05
N ALA A 133 7.08 8.99 9.72
CA ALA A 133 7.96 8.07 9.02
C ALA A 133 9.43 8.45 9.23
N SER A 134 9.78 9.74 9.14
CA SER A 134 11.14 10.23 9.36
C SER A 134 11.64 9.93 10.77
N ASP A 135 10.78 10.10 11.78
CA ASP A 135 11.10 9.78 13.18
C ASP A 135 11.36 8.27 13.37
N LEU A 136 10.58 7.40 12.73
CA LEU A 136 10.77 5.94 12.77
C LEU A 136 12.02 5.49 12.00
N LEU A 137 12.24 6.07 10.81
CA LEU A 137 13.42 5.81 10.00
C LEU A 137 14.72 6.25 10.70
N ALA A 138 14.69 7.34 11.47
CA ALA A 138 15.82 7.80 12.28
C ALA A 138 16.16 6.80 13.40
N GLN A 139 15.18 6.05 13.89
CA GLN A 139 15.37 4.97 14.87
C GLN A 139 15.84 3.65 14.21
N GLY A 140 16.08 3.63 12.91
CA GLY A 140 16.52 2.44 12.18
C GLY A 140 15.41 1.43 11.88
N LYS A 141 14.14 1.82 12.01
CA LYS A 141 13.00 0.95 11.68
C LYS A 141 12.85 0.78 10.17
N LEU A 142 12.41 -0.38 9.74
CA LEU A 142 11.78 -0.56 8.45
C LEU A 142 10.32 -0.09 8.57
N VAL A 143 9.91 0.83 7.72
CA VAL A 143 8.59 1.47 7.84
C VAL A 143 7.64 0.97 6.76
N GLY A 144 6.46 0.55 7.18
CA GLY A 144 5.32 0.27 6.31
C GLY A 144 4.14 1.20 6.64
N LEU A 145 3.25 1.42 5.67
CA LEU A 145 2.02 2.18 5.88
C LEU A 145 0.81 1.28 5.60
N VAL A 146 -0.20 1.38 6.44
CA VAL A 146 -1.49 0.71 6.25
C VAL A 146 -2.52 1.80 5.95
N GLY A 147 -2.83 1.97 4.68
CA GLY A 147 -3.71 3.02 4.19
C GLY A 147 -5.19 2.72 4.38
N GLY A 148 -5.85 3.73 4.26
CA GLY A 148 -6.97 4.31 3.61
C GLY A 148 -6.94 4.20 2.09
N ASP A 149 -7.28 5.30 1.44
CA ASP A 149 -7.18 5.36 -0.01
C ASP A 149 -5.72 5.45 -0.49
N HIS A 150 -5.50 5.22 -1.78
CA HIS A 150 -4.15 5.16 -2.34
C HIS A 150 -3.43 6.53 -2.40
N SER A 151 -4.05 7.63 -1.92
CA SER A 151 -3.34 8.92 -1.76
C SER A 151 -2.39 8.94 -0.55
N THR A 152 -2.63 8.08 0.43
CA THR A 152 -2.00 8.14 1.76
C THR A 152 -0.48 7.97 1.81
N PRO A 153 0.21 7.18 0.94
CA PRO A 153 1.63 6.89 1.12
C PRO A 153 2.59 8.01 0.69
N LEU A 154 2.13 9.13 0.12
CA LEU A 154 3.01 10.19 -0.38
C LEU A 154 3.97 10.73 0.70
N GLY A 155 3.51 10.89 1.92
CA GLY A 155 4.36 11.33 3.04
C GLY A 155 5.46 10.33 3.37
N LEU A 156 5.17 9.02 3.35
CA LEU A 156 6.18 7.98 3.53
C LEU A 156 7.20 8.00 2.39
N MET A 157 6.75 8.16 1.14
CA MET A 157 7.66 8.24 -0.02
C MET A 157 8.60 9.45 0.09
N ARG A 158 8.13 10.62 0.58
CA ARG A 158 8.96 11.82 0.86
C ARG A 158 10.03 11.52 1.92
N ALA A 159 9.66 10.89 3.03
CA ALA A 159 10.59 10.51 4.09
C ALA A 159 11.66 9.52 3.60
N LEU A 160 11.26 8.54 2.77
CA LEU A 160 12.17 7.57 2.17
C LEU A 160 13.13 8.23 1.17
N ALA A 161 12.65 9.17 0.35
CA ALA A 161 13.49 9.95 -0.56
C ALA A 161 14.57 10.73 0.20
N ALA A 162 14.19 11.42 1.26
CA ALA A 162 15.13 12.14 2.13
C ALA A 162 16.16 11.21 2.80
N LYS A 163 15.75 10.00 3.19
CA LYS A 163 16.61 9.03 3.90
C LYS A 163 17.53 8.26 2.99
N HIS A 164 17.03 7.79 1.85
CA HIS A 164 17.70 6.79 1.01
C HIS A 164 18.26 7.34 -0.30
N GLY A 165 17.87 8.57 -0.72
CA GLY A 165 18.14 9.07 -2.06
C GLY A 165 17.40 8.24 -3.11
N ASP A 166 18.04 7.95 -4.22
CA ASP A 166 17.43 7.29 -5.38
C ASP A 166 16.86 5.91 -5.09
N PHE A 167 15.62 5.68 -5.55
CA PHE A 167 14.92 4.39 -5.51
C PHE A 167 13.86 4.27 -6.62
N GLY A 168 13.30 3.08 -6.78
CA GLY A 168 12.14 2.86 -7.64
C GLY A 168 10.93 2.39 -6.86
N ILE A 169 9.75 2.57 -7.46
CA ILE A 169 8.49 2.05 -6.96
C ILE A 169 8.11 0.79 -7.76
N LEU A 170 7.73 -0.28 -7.07
CA LEU A 170 6.91 -1.35 -7.61
C LEU A 170 5.48 -1.10 -7.15
N GLN A 171 4.60 -0.70 -8.08
CA GLN A 171 3.18 -0.56 -7.85
C GLN A 171 2.45 -1.82 -8.32
N ILE A 172 1.64 -2.42 -7.44
CA ILE A 172 0.72 -3.51 -7.76
C ILE A 172 -0.68 -2.93 -7.64
N ASP A 173 -1.41 -2.83 -8.76
CA ASP A 173 -2.60 -2.00 -8.85
C ASP A 173 -3.41 -2.33 -10.13
N ALA A 174 -4.71 -2.13 -10.11
CA ALA A 174 -5.56 -2.13 -11.30
C ALA A 174 -5.41 -0.85 -12.13
N HIS A 175 -4.95 0.25 -11.51
CA HIS A 175 -4.91 1.60 -12.07
C HIS A 175 -3.48 2.12 -12.25
N CYS A 176 -3.31 3.17 -13.06
CA CYS A 176 -2.01 3.84 -13.21
C CYS A 176 -1.74 4.86 -12.11
N ASP A 177 -2.77 5.53 -11.61
CA ASP A 177 -2.69 6.63 -10.64
C ASP A 177 -1.78 7.79 -11.10
N LEU A 178 -1.76 8.01 -12.41
CA LEU A 178 -0.91 8.99 -13.08
C LEU A 178 -1.65 10.26 -13.48
N ARG A 179 -2.87 10.49 -12.97
CA ARG A 179 -3.60 11.73 -13.22
C ARG A 179 -2.93 12.90 -12.48
N GLU A 180 -2.72 14.03 -13.15
CA GLU A 180 -2.17 15.24 -12.52
C GLU A 180 -3.03 15.72 -11.35
N SER A 181 -4.34 15.63 -11.53
CA SER A 181 -5.38 15.78 -10.53
C SER A 181 -6.60 14.99 -10.99
N TYR A 182 -7.45 14.60 -10.05
CA TYR A 182 -8.69 13.95 -10.40
C TYR A 182 -9.85 14.64 -9.67
N GLU A 183 -10.92 14.94 -10.42
CA GLU A 183 -12.09 15.68 -9.91
C GLU A 183 -11.72 17.01 -9.23
N GLY A 184 -10.60 17.64 -9.64
CA GLY A 184 -10.06 18.87 -9.05
C GLY A 184 -9.21 18.69 -7.80
N PHE A 185 -9.04 17.46 -7.32
CA PHE A 185 -8.19 17.14 -6.16
C PHE A 185 -6.77 16.81 -6.61
N THR A 186 -5.81 17.60 -6.14
CA THR A 186 -4.36 17.37 -6.42
C THR A 186 -3.86 16.09 -5.78
N TYR A 187 -4.36 15.78 -4.58
CA TYR A 187 -3.96 14.60 -3.81
C TYR A 187 -5.07 13.54 -3.83
N SER A 188 -5.60 13.26 -5.02
CA SER A 188 -6.53 12.14 -5.23
C SER A 188 -5.81 10.80 -5.17
N HIS A 189 -6.55 9.73 -4.79
CA HIS A 189 -6.10 8.35 -4.93
C HIS A 189 -5.59 8.06 -6.35
N ALA A 190 -6.27 8.55 -7.40
CA ALA A 190 -5.87 8.40 -8.80
C ALA A 190 -4.65 9.27 -9.23
N SER A 191 -3.99 9.96 -8.29
CA SER A 191 -2.88 10.90 -8.55
C SER A 191 -1.62 10.60 -7.74
N ILE A 192 -1.60 9.51 -6.98
CA ILE A 192 -0.47 9.22 -6.08
C ILE A 192 0.83 9.04 -6.85
N MET A 193 0.85 8.31 -7.94
CA MET A 193 2.07 8.07 -8.70
C MET A 193 2.52 9.31 -9.48
N TRP A 194 1.58 10.14 -9.96
CA TRP A 194 1.91 11.45 -10.51
C TRP A 194 2.63 12.34 -9.48
N ASN A 195 2.10 12.43 -8.26
CA ASN A 195 2.71 13.21 -7.19
C ASN A 195 4.04 12.62 -6.72
N ALA A 196 4.14 11.30 -6.61
CA ALA A 196 5.38 10.61 -6.27
C ALA A 196 6.49 10.90 -7.30
N LEU A 197 6.17 10.87 -8.59
CA LEU A 197 7.14 11.15 -9.66
C LEU A 197 7.65 12.60 -9.71
N LYS A 198 7.06 13.54 -8.95
CA LYS A 198 7.62 14.89 -8.73
C LYS A 198 8.87 14.85 -7.84
N LEU A 199 9.07 13.80 -7.07
CA LEU A 199 10.29 13.57 -6.30
C LEU A 199 11.39 13.06 -7.25
N PRO A 200 12.50 13.79 -7.41
CA PRO A 200 13.57 13.40 -8.33
C PRO A 200 14.27 12.10 -7.93
N GLU A 201 14.25 11.73 -6.65
CA GLU A 201 14.80 10.50 -6.10
C GLU A 201 14.04 9.25 -6.57
N ILE A 202 12.77 9.39 -6.96
CA ILE A 202 12.00 8.28 -7.55
C ILE A 202 12.33 8.19 -9.05
N ASN A 203 13.38 7.47 -9.34
CA ASN A 203 13.94 7.39 -10.69
C ASN A 203 13.29 6.31 -11.57
N ARG A 204 12.44 5.44 -11.01
CA ARG A 204 11.75 4.36 -11.71
C ARG A 204 10.39 4.09 -11.09
N LEU A 205 9.37 3.93 -11.93
CA LEU A 205 8.08 3.37 -11.56
C LEU A 205 7.85 2.11 -12.40
N VAL A 206 7.62 0.98 -11.73
CA VAL A 206 7.23 -0.29 -12.35
C VAL A 206 5.84 -0.65 -11.88
N GLN A 207 4.87 -0.66 -12.79
CA GLN A 207 3.46 -0.93 -12.51
C GLN A 207 3.09 -2.33 -12.98
N VAL A 208 2.33 -3.07 -12.19
CA VAL A 208 1.94 -4.46 -12.48
C VAL A 208 0.45 -4.65 -12.16
N GLY A 209 -0.31 -5.14 -13.14
CA GLY A 209 -1.74 -5.44 -12.99
C GLY A 209 -2.67 -4.39 -13.57
N VAL A 210 -2.13 -3.29 -14.08
CA VAL A 210 -2.90 -2.17 -14.64
C VAL A 210 -3.82 -2.65 -15.76
N ARG A 211 -5.11 -2.29 -15.66
CA ARG A 211 -6.16 -2.73 -16.60
C ARG A 211 -7.32 -1.74 -16.79
N ASP A 212 -7.35 -0.66 -15.98
CA ASP A 212 -8.24 0.49 -16.19
C ASP A 212 -7.45 1.79 -16.05
N TYR A 213 -7.36 2.55 -17.14
CA TYR A 213 -6.56 3.77 -17.22
C TYR A 213 -7.03 4.66 -18.37
N SER A 214 -6.78 5.95 -18.26
CA SER A 214 -7.18 6.95 -19.27
C SER A 214 -6.14 7.08 -20.38
N ILE A 215 -6.57 7.70 -21.50
CA ILE A 215 -5.68 8.09 -22.61
C ILE A 215 -4.55 8.99 -22.09
N GLY A 216 -4.86 9.98 -21.23
CA GLY A 216 -3.85 10.90 -20.69
C GLY A 216 -2.80 10.19 -19.84
N GLU A 217 -3.18 9.18 -19.08
CA GLU A 217 -2.22 8.39 -18.29
C GLU A 217 -1.31 7.56 -19.21
N ASN A 218 -1.84 7.01 -20.30
CA ASN A 218 -1.01 6.34 -21.31
C ASN A 218 -0.01 7.32 -21.97
N GLU A 219 -0.43 8.54 -22.26
CA GLU A 219 0.46 9.58 -22.78
C GLU A 219 1.58 9.92 -21.80
N VAL A 220 1.31 9.93 -20.49
CA VAL A 220 2.32 10.10 -19.43
C VAL A 220 3.33 8.95 -19.44
N ILE A 221 2.86 7.71 -19.57
CA ILE A 221 3.74 6.54 -19.68
C ILE A 221 4.67 6.66 -20.89
N ASP A 222 4.11 6.95 -22.08
CA ASP A 222 4.86 7.09 -23.33
C ASP A 222 5.88 8.23 -23.26
N ALA A 223 5.49 9.38 -22.68
CA ALA A 223 6.34 10.55 -22.53
C ALA A 223 7.46 10.36 -21.48
N SER A 224 7.36 9.35 -20.62
CA SER A 224 8.29 9.10 -19.51
C SER A 224 9.69 8.68 -19.93
N ARG A 225 9.90 8.37 -21.23
CA ARG A 225 11.17 7.88 -21.80
C ARG A 225 11.73 6.67 -21.04
N GLY A 226 10.83 5.81 -20.57
CA GLY A 226 11.18 4.59 -19.86
C GLY A 226 11.38 4.76 -18.35
N ARG A 227 11.14 5.93 -17.76
CA ARG A 227 11.06 6.09 -16.30
C ARG A 227 9.90 5.30 -15.72
N ILE A 228 8.79 5.20 -16.46
CA ILE A 228 7.64 4.36 -16.14
C ILE A 228 7.68 3.10 -17.01
N LYS A 229 7.51 1.95 -16.40
CA LYS A 229 7.39 0.65 -17.09
C LYS A 229 6.13 -0.05 -16.57
N THR A 230 5.10 -0.14 -17.40
CA THR A 230 3.84 -0.76 -17.05
C THR A 230 3.74 -2.16 -17.65
N PHE A 231 3.38 -3.14 -16.81
CA PHE A 231 3.02 -4.49 -17.18
C PHE A 231 1.50 -4.60 -17.08
N PHE A 232 0.83 -4.34 -18.20
CA PHE A 232 -0.63 -4.38 -18.31
C PHE A 232 -1.16 -5.80 -18.11
N ASP A 233 -2.26 -5.96 -17.37
CA ASP A 233 -2.82 -7.27 -17.06
C ASP A 233 -3.20 -8.04 -18.34
N GLU A 234 -3.86 -7.40 -19.30
CA GLU A 234 -4.21 -8.02 -20.57
C GLU A 234 -2.98 -8.58 -21.31
N GLU A 235 -1.91 -7.81 -21.39
CA GLU A 235 -0.64 -8.23 -22.03
C GLU A 235 0.00 -9.40 -21.29
N MET A 236 0.02 -9.34 -19.93
CA MET A 236 0.54 -10.44 -19.13
C MET A 236 -0.29 -11.71 -19.34
N ARG A 237 -1.63 -11.62 -19.37
CA ARG A 237 -2.52 -12.76 -19.61
C ARG A 237 -2.35 -13.32 -21.02
N ARG A 238 -2.25 -12.45 -22.04
CA ARG A 238 -1.95 -12.88 -23.41
C ARG A 238 -0.65 -13.68 -23.47
N ARG A 239 0.43 -13.19 -22.87
CA ARG A 239 1.71 -13.90 -22.80
C ARG A 239 1.59 -15.26 -22.10
N GLN A 240 0.78 -15.36 -21.04
CA GLN A 240 0.52 -16.64 -20.36
C GLN A 240 -0.21 -17.63 -21.28
N TYR A 241 -1.23 -17.18 -22.02
CA TYR A 241 -1.95 -18.03 -22.98
C TYR A 241 -1.06 -18.48 -24.14
N GLU A 242 -0.05 -17.69 -24.47
CA GLU A 242 1.00 -18.02 -25.46
C GLU A 242 2.10 -18.93 -24.88
N GLY A 243 2.01 -19.32 -23.60
CA GLY A 243 2.91 -20.28 -22.96
C GLY A 243 4.06 -19.68 -22.16
N VAL A 244 4.12 -18.35 -22.01
CA VAL A 244 5.11 -17.69 -21.11
C VAL A 244 4.73 -17.97 -19.66
N ARG A 245 5.66 -18.51 -18.88
CA ARG A 245 5.42 -18.83 -17.47
C ARG A 245 5.46 -17.57 -16.62
N TRP A 246 4.70 -17.57 -15.51
CA TRP A 246 4.72 -16.46 -14.55
C TRP A 246 6.13 -16.10 -14.07
N VAL A 247 6.97 -17.09 -13.79
CA VAL A 247 8.35 -16.87 -13.36
C VAL A 247 9.19 -16.06 -14.37
N GLU A 248 8.91 -16.19 -15.66
CA GLU A 248 9.63 -15.44 -16.72
C GLU A 248 9.18 -13.97 -16.71
N MET A 249 7.88 -13.73 -16.58
CA MET A 249 7.34 -12.37 -16.45
C MET A 249 7.84 -11.68 -15.17
N VAL A 250 7.87 -12.39 -14.05
CA VAL A 250 8.42 -11.87 -12.80
C VAL A 250 9.89 -11.49 -12.92
N ARG A 251 10.69 -12.26 -13.68
CA ARG A 251 12.09 -11.87 -13.98
C ARG A 251 12.17 -10.56 -14.77
N ASP A 252 11.28 -10.37 -15.75
CA ASP A 252 11.22 -9.11 -16.52
C ASP A 252 10.84 -7.94 -15.63
N ILE A 253 9.86 -8.12 -14.73
CA ILE A 253 9.42 -7.11 -13.76
C ILE A 253 10.56 -6.75 -12.80
N VAL A 254 11.19 -7.75 -12.18
CA VAL A 254 12.30 -7.54 -11.24
C VAL A 254 13.50 -6.88 -11.92
N ALA A 255 13.81 -7.26 -13.17
CA ALA A 255 14.89 -6.64 -13.94
C ALA A 255 14.65 -5.16 -14.26
N ALA A 256 13.40 -4.72 -14.30
CA ALA A 256 13.03 -3.32 -14.53
C ALA A 256 13.22 -2.43 -13.29
N LEU A 257 13.34 -3.00 -12.09
CA LEU A 257 13.49 -2.29 -10.81
C LEU A 257 14.96 -1.95 -10.52
N PRO A 258 15.26 -0.80 -9.86
CA PRO A 258 16.58 -0.50 -9.32
C PRO A 258 16.88 -1.33 -8.05
N ASP A 259 18.05 -1.12 -7.46
CA ASP A 259 18.50 -1.86 -6.27
C ASP A 259 17.68 -1.55 -5.02
N LYS A 260 17.23 -0.31 -4.86
CA LYS A 260 16.32 0.10 -3.76
C LYS A 260 14.91 0.21 -4.30
N VAL A 261 13.98 -0.46 -3.65
CA VAL A 261 12.59 -0.58 -4.09
C VAL A 261 11.63 -0.22 -2.96
N TYR A 262 10.70 0.65 -3.27
CA TYR A 262 9.47 0.83 -2.48
C TYR A 262 8.36 -0.01 -3.09
N ILE A 263 7.61 -0.78 -2.29
CA ILE A 263 6.46 -1.54 -2.79
C ILE A 263 5.18 -0.82 -2.39
N SER A 264 4.45 -0.32 -3.38
CA SER A 264 3.11 0.26 -3.21
C SER A 264 2.07 -0.76 -3.66
N PHE A 265 1.20 -1.16 -2.75
CA PHE A 265 0.23 -2.20 -3.00
C PHE A 265 -1.19 -1.66 -2.84
N ASP A 266 -1.89 -1.47 -3.95
CA ASP A 266 -3.33 -1.35 -3.96
C ASP A 266 -3.94 -2.74 -3.94
N ILE A 267 -4.93 -2.97 -3.06
CA ILE A 267 -5.55 -4.29 -2.94
C ILE A 267 -6.33 -4.68 -4.19
N ASP A 268 -6.78 -3.70 -4.99
CA ASP A 268 -7.49 -3.95 -6.25
C ASP A 268 -6.58 -4.43 -7.39
N GLY A 269 -5.26 -4.39 -7.21
CA GLY A 269 -4.31 -5.10 -8.06
C GLY A 269 -4.53 -6.61 -8.08
N LEU A 270 -5.22 -7.15 -7.06
CA LEU A 270 -5.67 -8.53 -7.00
C LEU A 270 -6.97 -8.75 -7.81
N GLU A 271 -7.32 -10.03 -8.03
CA GLU A 271 -8.62 -10.41 -8.58
C GLU A 271 -9.76 -9.95 -7.66
N PRO A 272 -10.87 -9.36 -8.19
CA PRO A 272 -11.97 -8.81 -7.39
C PRO A 272 -12.57 -9.75 -6.32
N PRO A 273 -12.64 -11.09 -6.50
CA PRO A 273 -13.13 -11.97 -5.43
C PRO A 273 -12.26 -11.97 -4.17
N LEU A 274 -11.02 -11.47 -4.23
CA LEU A 274 -10.11 -11.36 -3.07
C LEU A 274 -10.36 -10.08 -2.26
N CYS A 275 -10.87 -9.02 -2.88
CA CYS A 275 -11.24 -7.79 -2.19
C CYS A 275 -12.46 -7.13 -2.87
N PRO A 276 -13.66 -7.73 -2.74
CA PRO A 276 -14.83 -7.32 -3.50
C PRO A 276 -15.42 -5.96 -3.10
N HIS A 277 -15.01 -5.42 -1.95
CA HIS A 277 -15.54 -4.16 -1.42
C HIS A 277 -14.56 -2.98 -1.56
N THR A 278 -13.39 -3.19 -2.17
CA THR A 278 -12.50 -2.07 -2.53
C THR A 278 -13.23 -1.02 -3.38
N GLY A 279 -12.72 0.22 -3.40
CA GLY A 279 -13.40 1.34 -4.03
C GLY A 279 -13.72 1.13 -5.51
N THR A 280 -12.75 0.68 -6.29
CA THR A 280 -12.84 0.58 -7.75
C THR A 280 -12.36 -0.79 -8.27
N PRO A 281 -13.05 -1.90 -7.92
CA PRO A 281 -12.63 -3.23 -8.38
C PRO A 281 -12.82 -3.37 -9.90
N VAL A 282 -11.79 -3.87 -10.58
CA VAL A 282 -11.81 -4.12 -12.04
C VAL A 282 -11.63 -5.61 -12.32
N PRO A 283 -12.39 -6.23 -13.25
CA PRO A 283 -12.18 -7.63 -13.63
C PRO A 283 -10.77 -7.89 -14.16
N GLY A 284 -10.19 -9.05 -13.82
CA GLY A 284 -8.78 -9.40 -14.06
C GLY A 284 -7.96 -9.27 -12.80
N GLY A 285 -6.68 -9.04 -12.92
CA GLY A 285 -5.77 -8.85 -11.80
C GLY A 285 -4.99 -10.10 -11.37
N LEU A 286 -4.12 -9.95 -10.39
CA LEU A 286 -3.28 -11.02 -9.90
C LEU A 286 -4.02 -11.94 -8.94
N ARG A 287 -3.76 -13.24 -9.04
CA ARG A 287 -4.13 -14.17 -7.97
C ARG A 287 -3.27 -13.90 -6.74
N PHE A 288 -3.79 -14.21 -5.57
CA PHE A 288 -3.04 -14.02 -4.31
C PHE A 288 -1.61 -14.56 -4.38
N GLN A 289 -1.43 -15.80 -4.81
CA GLN A 289 -0.11 -16.42 -4.88
C GLN A 289 0.78 -15.85 -6.01
N GLU A 290 0.22 -15.31 -7.07
CA GLU A 290 0.99 -14.61 -8.11
C GLU A 290 1.61 -13.33 -7.55
N ALA A 291 0.83 -12.54 -6.80
CA ALA A 291 1.31 -11.33 -6.14
C ALA A 291 2.36 -11.64 -5.04
N MET A 292 2.09 -12.65 -4.18
CA MET A 292 3.04 -13.04 -3.14
C MET A 292 4.35 -13.59 -3.72
N TYR A 293 4.29 -14.31 -4.84
CA TYR A 293 5.49 -14.76 -5.55
C TYR A 293 6.31 -13.59 -6.12
N LEU A 294 5.64 -12.55 -6.64
CA LEU A 294 6.33 -11.34 -7.13
C LEU A 294 7.07 -10.62 -5.99
N ILE A 295 6.39 -10.36 -4.87
CA ILE A 295 6.99 -9.73 -3.69
C ILE A 295 8.21 -10.52 -3.20
N ARG A 296 8.05 -11.86 -3.09
CA ARG A 296 9.15 -12.76 -2.75
C ARG A 296 10.32 -12.63 -3.71
N ALA A 297 10.05 -12.64 -5.01
CA ALA A 297 11.09 -12.58 -6.04
C ALA A 297 11.89 -11.27 -5.98
N VAL A 298 11.23 -10.13 -5.68
CA VAL A 298 11.92 -8.87 -5.42
C VAL A 298 12.86 -9.00 -4.23
N ALA A 299 12.38 -9.52 -3.10
CA ALA A 299 13.19 -9.67 -1.89
C ALA A 299 14.37 -10.65 -2.05
N GLU A 300 14.21 -11.71 -2.87
CA GLU A 300 15.24 -12.73 -3.11
C GLU A 300 16.20 -12.35 -4.27
N SER A 301 15.94 -11.27 -5.00
CA SER A 301 16.76 -10.83 -6.14
C SER A 301 18.06 -10.09 -5.76
N GLY A 302 18.27 -9.83 -4.47
CA GLY A 302 19.37 -8.99 -3.97
C GLY A 302 19.04 -7.51 -3.88
N LYS A 303 17.81 -7.11 -4.27
CA LYS A 303 17.31 -5.75 -4.10
C LYS A 303 16.87 -5.52 -2.66
N THR A 304 16.92 -4.26 -2.20
CA THR A 304 16.49 -3.86 -0.86
C THR A 304 15.13 -3.21 -0.91
N VAL A 305 14.13 -3.78 -0.25
CA VAL A 305 12.82 -3.15 -0.06
C VAL A 305 12.93 -2.15 1.08
N ILE A 306 12.97 -0.86 0.75
CA ILE A 306 13.21 0.22 1.72
C ILE A 306 11.97 0.67 2.50
N GLY A 307 10.79 0.25 2.07
CA GLY A 307 9.49 0.54 2.67
C GLY A 307 8.38 -0.04 1.80
N PHE A 308 7.17 -0.02 2.31
CA PHE A 308 5.98 -0.51 1.60
C PHE A 308 4.71 0.14 2.12
N ASP A 309 3.65 0.04 1.34
CA ASP A 309 2.29 0.35 1.76
C ASP A 309 1.29 -0.71 1.31
N LEU A 310 0.12 -0.69 1.93
CA LEU A 310 -1.07 -1.41 1.54
C LEU A 310 -2.27 -0.49 1.65
N ASN A 311 -2.98 -0.27 0.56
CA ASN A 311 -4.10 0.67 0.46
C ASN A 311 -5.37 0.03 -0.09
N GLU A 312 -6.46 0.78 -0.06
CA GLU A 312 -7.79 0.51 -0.65
C GLU A 312 -8.50 -0.71 -0.06
N VAL A 313 -8.05 -1.24 1.09
CA VAL A 313 -8.81 -2.28 1.78
C VAL A 313 -10.05 -1.66 2.41
N SER A 314 -11.22 -2.01 1.90
CA SER A 314 -12.52 -1.54 2.41
C SER A 314 -13.25 -2.70 3.10
N PRO A 315 -13.51 -2.61 4.41
CA PRO A 315 -14.21 -3.68 5.12
C PRO A 315 -15.70 -3.74 4.76
N ALA A 316 -16.24 -4.94 4.64
CA ALA A 316 -17.66 -5.16 4.50
C ALA A 316 -18.36 -5.22 5.86
N LYS A 317 -19.69 -4.93 5.89
CA LYS A 317 -20.47 -5.04 7.13
C LYS A 317 -20.66 -6.48 7.60
N ASP A 318 -20.76 -7.41 6.65
CA ASP A 318 -21.13 -8.80 6.89
C ASP A 318 -20.01 -9.81 6.60
N SER A 319 -18.78 -9.33 6.37
CA SER A 319 -17.65 -10.19 6.03
C SER A 319 -16.32 -9.58 6.45
N ASP A 320 -15.48 -10.38 7.07
CA ASP A 320 -14.09 -10.03 7.39
C ASP A 320 -13.13 -10.37 6.24
N TRP A 321 -13.66 -10.74 5.06
CA TRP A 321 -12.84 -11.31 3.99
C TRP A 321 -11.80 -10.33 3.44
N ASP A 322 -12.22 -9.10 3.14
CA ASP A 322 -11.31 -8.05 2.62
C ASP A 322 -10.18 -7.75 3.62
N ALA A 323 -10.51 -7.60 4.89
CA ALA A 323 -9.55 -7.40 5.96
C ALA A 323 -8.63 -8.62 6.15
N ASN A 324 -9.17 -9.83 6.00
CA ASN A 324 -8.43 -11.08 6.09
C ASN A 324 -7.41 -11.23 4.94
N VAL A 325 -7.79 -10.86 3.71
CA VAL A 325 -6.85 -10.81 2.58
C VAL A 325 -5.82 -9.71 2.80
N GLY A 326 -6.26 -8.50 3.17
CA GLY A 326 -5.38 -7.36 3.42
C GLY A 326 -4.32 -7.65 4.48
N MET A 327 -4.71 -8.24 5.63
CA MET A 327 -3.75 -8.55 6.69
C MET A 327 -2.70 -9.59 6.26
N ARG A 328 -3.05 -10.53 5.35
CA ARG A 328 -2.11 -11.51 4.80
C ARG A 328 -1.18 -10.91 3.76
N VAL A 329 -1.66 -9.98 2.94
CA VAL A 329 -0.81 -9.18 2.04
C VAL A 329 0.20 -8.39 2.88
N LEU A 330 -0.27 -7.67 3.90
CA LEU A 330 0.58 -6.87 4.80
C LEU A 330 1.63 -7.72 5.51
N TRP A 331 1.25 -8.92 5.99
CA TRP A 331 2.18 -9.89 6.59
C TRP A 331 3.30 -10.27 5.62
N ASN A 332 2.95 -10.57 4.37
CA ASN A 332 3.93 -10.91 3.34
C ASN A 332 4.85 -9.72 3.01
N LEU A 333 4.29 -8.51 2.84
CA LEU A 333 5.06 -7.29 2.60
C LEU A 333 6.09 -7.07 3.72
N ALA A 334 5.65 -7.09 4.98
CA ALA A 334 6.51 -6.86 6.13
C ALA A 334 7.65 -7.90 6.23
N ASN A 335 7.33 -9.17 6.07
CA ASN A 335 8.32 -10.26 6.20
C ASN A 335 9.31 -10.31 5.04
N TRP A 336 8.85 -10.13 3.79
CA TRP A 336 9.75 -10.11 2.65
C TRP A 336 10.61 -8.85 2.62
N ALA A 337 10.07 -7.69 3.01
CA ALA A 337 10.84 -6.48 3.19
C ALA A 337 11.91 -6.65 4.26
N ALA A 338 11.57 -7.21 5.42
CA ALA A 338 12.52 -7.51 6.50
C ALA A 338 13.63 -8.47 6.01
N LYS A 339 13.28 -9.52 5.26
CA LYS A 339 14.24 -10.47 4.70
C LYS A 339 15.19 -9.82 3.71
N SER A 340 14.70 -8.93 2.82
CA SER A 340 15.55 -8.19 1.88
C SER A 340 16.57 -7.28 2.56
N ASN A 341 16.26 -6.81 3.77
CA ASN A 341 17.13 -6.02 4.63
C ASN A 341 18.00 -6.89 5.55
N SER A 342 17.97 -8.21 5.41
CA SER A 342 18.72 -9.15 6.27
C SER A 342 18.42 -8.99 7.76
N LEU A 343 17.24 -8.50 8.13
CA LEU A 343 16.82 -8.41 9.52
C LEU A 343 16.77 -9.81 10.15
N LYS A 344 17.25 -9.91 11.38
CA LYS A 344 17.32 -11.17 12.11
C LYS A 344 16.22 -11.23 13.18
N PRO A 345 15.72 -12.42 13.53
CA PRO A 345 14.90 -12.62 14.73
C PRO A 345 15.56 -12.00 15.96
N LEU A 346 14.76 -11.31 16.78
CA LEU A 346 15.15 -10.68 18.05
C LEU A 346 15.59 -11.71 19.11
#